data_90e3906e2c3bb76c568573ab2adf4ae9
#
_entry.id   90e3906e2c3bb76c568573ab2adf4ae9
#
_cell.length_a   1.000
_cell.length_b   1.000
_cell.length_c   1.000
_cell.angle_alpha   90.00
_cell.angle_beta   90.00
_cell.angle_gamma   90.00
#
_symmetry.space_group_name_H-M   'P 1'
#
loop_
_entity.id
_entity.type
_entity.pdbx_description
1 polymer ?
#
loop_
_entity_poly.entity_id
_entity_poly.type
_entity_poly.pdbx_seq_one_letter_code
_entity_poly.pdbx_strand_id
1 'polypeptide(L)'
;MKQGLFHIVVLALCLAFLSPVAALAQNAETSPQTAVTNMSQTVNVLNHIIFMAQENRGLDHYFGALREYWRNNNFSDISFDGLPQFNPTSGAAPLYRPPRTNPGCDPAYPPPNDCIEDKNSPAVASYHLITQCIENPSPSWNEGHVDWNLHNPLSASPTLNGYVYTGAHDARNNDPPFYDTDGIRVMGYYDDTDLNYYYYMASQFATSDRWFSPVMTRTSSNRDYLIAATSQGYVYPIGTDSKDQKLLTAKPIFQVLQSAGISWKIYVNPENSPCASNPTAQCLLGYSYIQNFQWGHTIPQNFPNKLVPISQYFTDVKNGTLPQVAMIEPASPAGLDEHGSDSDPYPINIQLGAKYVESLVNALMKSVSWKDSAFILTYDEGGGLYDHVPAKPAQSPDGIKPVDLLPGDICTGATGPTCDFTYTGYRVPLIVISPYAKKHYVNHQIADYTAILKLIETLFGLPALTNRDAAQINMTAFFNFNIPPWKTPPTPPAQSTSGSCYLDQLP
;
A
#
# COMPACT_ATOMS: atom_id res chain seq x y z
N MET A 1 -58.00 55.99 -8.21
CA MET A 1 -59.45 55.85 -8.03
C MET A 1 -59.74 54.53 -7.36
N LYS A 2 -60.40 54.63 -6.14
CA LYS A 2 -61.25 53.66 -5.44
C LYS A 2 -60.83 52.19 -5.40
N GLN A 3 -60.37 51.69 -4.22
CA GLN A 3 -61.12 51.15 -3.08
C GLN A 3 -61.94 49.88 -3.36
N GLY A 4 -61.74 48.88 -2.52
CA GLY A 4 -62.62 47.77 -2.32
C GLY A 4 -62.07 46.68 -1.37
N LEU A 5 -62.27 46.96 -0.08
CA LEU A 5 -62.08 46.06 1.06
C LEU A 5 -63.22 45.07 1.13
N PHE A 6 -63.01 43.78 1.37
CA PHE A 6 -64.03 42.91 1.93
C PHE A 6 -63.38 41.85 2.86
N HIS A 7 -63.77 41.97 4.13
CA HIS A 7 -63.57 40.96 5.18
C HIS A 7 -64.74 39.98 5.12
N ILE A 8 -64.44 38.68 5.25
CA ILE A 8 -65.43 37.71 5.73
C ILE A 8 -64.77 36.83 6.77
N VAL A 9 -65.33 36.88 7.96
CA VAL A 9 -65.14 36.01 9.12
C VAL A 9 -66.09 34.84 9.00
N VAL A 10 -65.65 33.62 9.16
CA VAL A 10 -66.55 32.46 9.46
C VAL A 10 -65.88 31.51 10.43
N LEU A 11 -66.64 31.31 11.45
CA LEU A 11 -66.66 30.52 12.64
C LEU A 11 -66.08 29.09 12.59
N ALA A 12 -65.53 28.71 13.73
CA ALA A 12 -65.07 27.40 14.13
C ALA A 12 -66.19 26.33 14.20
N LEU A 13 -65.85 25.10 13.83
CA LEU A 13 -66.51 23.89 14.32
C LEU A 13 -65.46 22.84 14.69
N CYS A 14 -65.36 22.55 15.99
CA CYS A 14 -64.63 21.43 16.53
C CYS A 14 -65.35 20.13 16.23
N LEU A 15 -64.65 19.17 15.59
CA LEU A 15 -65.06 17.76 15.61
C LEU A 15 -63.85 16.92 16.03
N ALA A 16 -63.97 16.38 17.22
CA ALA A 16 -63.03 15.43 17.78
C ALA A 16 -63.18 14.06 17.08
N PHE A 17 -62.09 13.62 16.45
CA PHE A 17 -61.93 12.18 16.11
C PHE A 17 -60.82 11.59 16.93
N LEU A 18 -61.18 10.64 17.77
CA LEU A 18 -60.31 9.71 18.47
C LEU A 18 -59.67 8.77 17.44
N SER A 19 -58.35 8.75 17.34
CA SER A 19 -57.58 7.76 16.61
C SER A 19 -56.56 7.09 17.54
N PRO A 20 -56.27 5.80 17.39
CA PRO A 20 -55.56 5.01 18.36
C PRO A 20 -54.05 5.36 18.35
N VAL A 21 -53.48 5.38 19.54
CA VAL A 21 -52.04 5.53 19.80
C VAL A 21 -51.33 4.31 19.23
N ALA A 22 -50.63 4.52 18.10
CA ALA A 22 -49.62 3.58 17.66
C ALA A 22 -48.36 3.79 18.49
N ALA A 23 -47.92 2.79 19.21
CA ALA A 23 -46.66 2.78 19.93
C ALA A 23 -45.50 2.89 18.95
N LEU A 24 -44.87 4.07 18.89
CA LEU A 24 -43.58 4.26 18.24
C LEU A 24 -42.52 3.57 19.09
N ALA A 25 -41.97 2.47 18.55
CA ALA A 25 -40.76 1.89 19.07
C ALA A 25 -39.64 2.97 19.02
N GLN A 26 -39.17 3.40 20.15
CA GLN A 26 -37.99 4.21 20.29
C GLN A 26 -36.78 3.39 19.82
N ASN A 27 -36.29 3.68 18.61
CA ASN A 27 -34.95 3.29 18.26
C ASN A 27 -34.01 4.08 19.19
N ALA A 28 -33.41 3.41 20.15
CA ALA A 28 -32.36 3.97 20.98
C ALA A 28 -31.18 4.31 20.05
N GLU A 29 -31.04 5.59 19.72
CA GLU A 29 -29.79 6.12 19.18
C GLU A 29 -28.71 5.88 20.22
N THR A 30 -27.82 4.91 19.95
CA THR A 30 -26.61 4.70 20.74
C THR A 30 -25.76 5.96 20.67
N SER A 31 -25.50 6.60 21.81
CA SER A 31 -24.65 7.77 21.89
C SER A 31 -23.27 7.46 21.28
N PRO A 32 -22.55 8.45 20.69
CA PRO A 32 -21.22 8.23 20.14
C PRO A 32 -20.24 7.57 21.14
N GLN A 33 -20.41 7.85 22.42
CA GLN A 33 -19.59 7.30 23.49
C GLN A 33 -19.81 5.78 23.70
N THR A 34 -21.06 5.31 23.52
CA THR A 34 -21.39 3.87 23.61
C THR A 34 -20.89 3.10 22.39
N ALA A 35 -20.90 3.72 21.20
CA ALA A 35 -20.36 3.15 19.98
C ALA A 35 -18.82 2.99 20.06
N VAL A 36 -18.11 3.97 20.57
CA VAL A 36 -16.66 3.94 20.79
C VAL A 36 -16.29 2.86 21.82
N THR A 37 -17.05 2.74 22.91
CA THR A 37 -16.79 1.72 23.96
C THR A 37 -17.03 0.30 23.44
N ASN A 38 -18.07 0.10 22.61
CA ASN A 38 -18.35 -1.20 22.02
C ASN A 38 -17.32 -1.58 20.93
N MET A 39 -16.83 -0.62 20.14
CA MET A 39 -15.76 -0.87 19.17
C MET A 39 -14.44 -1.26 19.85
N SER A 40 -14.04 -0.55 20.90
CA SER A 40 -12.86 -0.87 21.70
C SER A 40 -12.93 -2.29 22.29
N GLN A 41 -14.07 -2.72 22.81
CA GLN A 41 -14.23 -4.08 23.35
C GLN A 41 -14.16 -5.18 22.28
N THR A 42 -14.54 -4.87 21.03
CA THR A 42 -14.59 -5.85 19.95
C THR A 42 -13.20 -6.05 19.30
N VAL A 43 -12.35 -5.01 19.30
CA VAL A 43 -10.99 -5.08 18.72
C VAL A 43 -9.97 -5.68 19.70
N ASN A 44 -10.23 -5.65 21.00
CA ASN A 44 -9.33 -6.11 22.06
C ASN A 44 -9.00 -7.64 22.05
N VAL A 45 -9.48 -8.37 21.05
CA VAL A 45 -9.10 -9.78 20.84
C VAL A 45 -7.77 -9.94 20.09
N LEU A 46 -7.30 -8.88 19.42
CA LEU A 46 -5.99 -8.87 18.76
C LEU A 46 -4.94 -8.33 19.74
N ASN A 47 -4.01 -9.19 20.10
CA ASN A 47 -2.88 -8.83 20.98
C ASN A 47 -1.61 -8.52 20.22
N HIS A 48 -1.50 -8.95 18.96
CA HIS A 48 -0.31 -8.78 18.15
C HIS A 48 -0.69 -8.27 16.76
N ILE A 49 -0.19 -7.07 16.41
CA ILE A 49 -0.25 -6.51 15.06
C ILE A 49 1.15 -6.59 14.48
N ILE A 50 1.32 -7.39 13.45
CA ILE A 50 2.57 -7.50 12.69
C ILE A 50 2.30 -6.87 11.33
N PHE A 51 3.13 -5.94 10.88
CA PHE A 51 3.02 -5.37 9.56
C PHE A 51 4.37 -5.34 8.84
N MET A 52 4.31 -5.54 7.54
CA MET A 52 5.45 -5.56 6.64
C MET A 52 5.04 -4.90 5.34
N ALA A 53 5.89 -4.03 4.83
CA ALA A 53 5.82 -3.55 3.47
C ALA A 53 7.02 -4.07 2.70
N GLN A 54 6.81 -4.76 1.57
CA GLN A 54 7.83 -5.12 0.61
C GLN A 54 8.09 -3.94 -0.34
N GLU A 55 8.94 -4.10 -1.35
CA GLU A 55 9.43 -3.02 -2.18
C GLU A 55 8.81 -3.03 -3.59
N ASN A 56 8.30 -1.86 -3.99
CA ASN A 56 8.10 -1.42 -5.35
C ASN A 56 7.19 -2.31 -6.23
N ARG A 57 5.98 -2.73 -5.73
CA ARG A 57 5.04 -3.52 -6.54
C ARG A 57 3.63 -2.98 -6.50
N GLY A 58 3.10 -2.63 -7.67
CA GLY A 58 1.74 -2.15 -7.84
C GLY A 58 0.68 -3.26 -7.77
N LEU A 59 -0.58 -2.88 -7.50
CA LEU A 59 -1.69 -3.83 -7.42
C LEU A 59 -1.92 -4.56 -8.73
N ASP A 60 -1.97 -3.84 -9.86
CA ASP A 60 -2.22 -4.47 -11.17
C ASP A 60 -1.07 -5.37 -11.59
N HIS A 61 0.15 -5.04 -11.20
CA HIS A 61 1.34 -5.84 -11.48
C HIS A 61 1.29 -7.21 -10.77
N TYR A 62 0.82 -7.25 -9.51
CA TYR A 62 0.78 -8.49 -8.72
C TYR A 62 -0.58 -9.17 -8.70
N PHE A 63 -1.67 -8.41 -8.57
CA PHE A 63 -3.03 -8.94 -8.43
C PHE A 63 -3.96 -8.53 -9.57
N GLY A 64 -3.41 -7.99 -10.66
CA GLY A 64 -4.20 -7.65 -11.84
C GLY A 64 -5.01 -8.82 -12.40
N ALA A 65 -4.47 -10.04 -12.30
CA ALA A 65 -5.12 -11.28 -12.76
C ALA A 65 -5.86 -12.05 -11.65
N LEU A 66 -6.03 -11.50 -10.44
CA LEU A 66 -6.62 -12.23 -9.30
C LEU A 66 -8.05 -12.71 -9.57
N ARG A 67 -8.86 -11.92 -10.29
CA ARG A 67 -10.21 -12.36 -10.69
C ARG A 67 -10.22 -13.54 -11.65
N GLU A 68 -9.23 -13.63 -12.54
CA GLU A 68 -9.04 -14.78 -13.41
C GLU A 68 -8.77 -16.05 -12.59
N TYR A 69 -7.86 -15.95 -11.63
CA TYR A 69 -7.59 -17.04 -10.69
C TYR A 69 -8.84 -17.44 -9.92
N TRP A 70 -9.62 -16.49 -9.42
CA TRP A 70 -10.87 -16.79 -8.69
C TRP A 70 -11.89 -17.50 -9.56
N ARG A 71 -12.10 -17.05 -10.79
CA ARG A 71 -12.98 -17.70 -11.74
C ARG A 71 -12.55 -19.16 -11.98
N ASN A 72 -11.27 -19.39 -12.17
CA ASN A 72 -10.71 -20.72 -12.45
C ASN A 72 -10.74 -21.65 -11.23
N ASN A 73 -10.78 -21.10 -10.02
CA ASN A 73 -10.79 -21.83 -8.76
C ASN A 73 -12.15 -21.81 -8.04
N ASN A 74 -13.23 -21.44 -8.75
CA ASN A 74 -14.62 -21.42 -8.24
C ASN A 74 -14.85 -20.52 -7.02
N PHE A 75 -14.13 -19.43 -6.88
CA PHE A 75 -14.48 -18.38 -5.95
C PHE A 75 -15.64 -17.55 -6.50
N SER A 76 -16.59 -17.18 -5.64
CA SER A 76 -17.82 -16.51 -6.06
C SER A 76 -17.71 -14.99 -6.17
N ASP A 77 -16.66 -14.39 -5.60
CA ASP A 77 -16.48 -12.95 -5.64
C ASP A 77 -15.98 -12.49 -7.02
N ILE A 78 -16.74 -11.56 -7.61
CA ILE A 78 -16.44 -10.94 -8.91
C ILE A 78 -16.22 -9.44 -8.81
N SER A 79 -16.10 -8.90 -7.60
CA SER A 79 -16.06 -7.46 -7.37
C SER A 79 -14.65 -6.87 -7.33
N PHE A 80 -13.60 -7.67 -7.27
CA PHE A 80 -12.21 -7.20 -7.24
C PHE A 80 -11.84 -6.45 -8.53
N ASP A 81 -11.34 -5.24 -8.41
CA ASP A 81 -10.97 -4.37 -9.53
C ASP A 81 -9.50 -4.56 -9.91
N GLY A 82 -9.23 -5.66 -10.62
CA GLY A 82 -7.94 -5.96 -11.26
C GLY A 82 -7.85 -5.40 -12.68
N LEU A 83 -6.91 -5.90 -13.48
CA LEU A 83 -6.71 -5.43 -14.85
C LEU A 83 -7.98 -5.56 -15.72
N PRO A 84 -8.27 -4.58 -16.59
CA PRO A 84 -9.52 -4.52 -17.37
C PRO A 84 -9.84 -5.75 -18.20
N GLN A 85 -8.83 -6.47 -18.69
CA GLN A 85 -9.03 -7.71 -19.46
C GLN A 85 -9.61 -8.86 -18.62
N PHE A 86 -9.55 -8.81 -17.29
CA PHE A 86 -10.05 -9.84 -16.38
C PHE A 86 -11.38 -9.50 -15.73
N ASN A 87 -12.17 -8.60 -16.33
CA ASN A 87 -13.46 -8.14 -15.80
C ASN A 87 -13.38 -7.50 -14.42
N PRO A 88 -12.69 -6.40 -14.27
CA PRO A 88 -12.61 -5.70 -12.98
C PRO A 88 -13.97 -5.21 -12.49
N THR A 89 -14.89 -4.90 -13.41
CA THR A 89 -16.24 -4.44 -13.07
C THR A 89 -17.17 -5.63 -12.88
N SER A 90 -17.87 -5.67 -11.75
CA SER A 90 -18.83 -6.73 -11.43
C SER A 90 -19.84 -6.96 -12.59
N GLY A 91 -19.94 -8.21 -13.04
CA GLY A 91 -20.86 -8.62 -14.11
C GLY A 91 -20.42 -8.26 -15.54
N ALA A 92 -19.31 -7.57 -15.75
CA ALA A 92 -18.78 -7.32 -17.07
C ALA A 92 -18.24 -8.59 -17.73
N ALA A 93 -18.38 -8.69 -19.06
CA ALA A 93 -17.72 -9.77 -19.81
C ALA A 93 -16.22 -9.51 -19.96
N PRO A 94 -15.33 -10.55 -19.96
CA PRO A 94 -13.91 -10.37 -20.21
C PRO A 94 -13.65 -9.59 -21.49
N LEU A 95 -12.66 -8.70 -21.46
CA LEU A 95 -12.21 -8.04 -22.67
C LEU A 95 -11.49 -9.08 -23.54
N TYR A 96 -11.84 -9.12 -24.82
CA TYR A 96 -11.18 -10.02 -25.77
C TYR A 96 -9.68 -9.70 -25.94
N ARG A 97 -9.33 -8.40 -25.79
CA ARG A 97 -7.95 -7.92 -25.80
C ARG A 97 -7.76 -6.87 -24.70
N PRO A 98 -6.57 -6.85 -24.06
CA PRO A 98 -6.29 -5.79 -23.10
C PRO A 98 -6.29 -4.42 -23.79
N PRO A 99 -6.77 -3.37 -23.11
CA PRO A 99 -6.73 -2.01 -23.64
C PRO A 99 -5.28 -1.57 -23.87
N ARG A 100 -5.04 -0.90 -24.98
CA ARG A 100 -3.76 -0.26 -25.27
C ARG A 100 -3.86 1.20 -24.82
N THR A 101 -3.37 1.47 -23.63
CA THR A 101 -3.60 2.76 -22.95
C THR A 101 -2.37 3.62 -22.83
N ASN A 102 -1.17 3.04 -22.98
CA ASN A 102 0.09 3.74 -22.82
C ASN A 102 0.82 3.84 -24.18
N PRO A 103 1.06 5.05 -24.69
CA PRO A 103 1.91 5.22 -25.86
C PRO A 103 3.35 4.87 -25.49
N GLY A 104 4.04 4.18 -26.40
CA GLY A 104 5.47 3.91 -26.35
C GLY A 104 6.29 5.05 -26.96
N CYS A 105 7.58 4.80 -27.18
CA CYS A 105 8.46 5.73 -27.85
C CYS A 105 8.24 5.68 -29.37
N ASP A 106 8.42 6.81 -30.05
CA ASP A 106 8.47 6.86 -31.52
C ASP A 106 9.67 6.07 -32.04
N PRO A 107 9.46 5.06 -32.89
CA PRO A 107 10.53 4.26 -33.48
C PRO A 107 11.53 5.07 -34.33
N ALA A 108 11.19 6.28 -34.72
CA ALA A 108 12.12 7.18 -35.42
C ALA A 108 13.24 7.69 -34.52
N TYR A 109 13.11 7.58 -33.21
CA TYR A 109 14.07 8.00 -32.18
C TYR A 109 14.53 6.82 -31.32
N PRO A 110 15.27 5.86 -31.90
CA PRO A 110 15.77 4.71 -31.12
C PRO A 110 16.88 5.14 -30.16
N PRO A 111 17.22 4.34 -29.13
CA PRO A 111 18.40 4.60 -28.31
C PRO A 111 19.66 4.85 -29.15
N PRO A 112 20.57 5.76 -28.79
CA PRO A 112 20.65 6.45 -27.48
C PRO A 112 19.82 7.74 -27.34
N ASN A 113 18.92 8.03 -28.28
CA ASN A 113 18.02 9.17 -28.12
C ASN A 113 17.07 8.88 -26.93
N ASP A 114 16.65 9.93 -26.25
CA ASP A 114 15.61 9.80 -25.25
C ASP A 114 14.26 9.34 -25.86
N CYS A 115 13.36 8.86 -25.04
CA CYS A 115 12.01 8.51 -25.46
C CYS A 115 11.26 9.76 -25.91
N ILE A 116 10.72 9.73 -27.12
CA ILE A 116 9.82 10.77 -27.63
C ILE A 116 8.49 10.11 -27.94
N GLU A 117 7.42 10.65 -27.37
CA GLU A 117 6.06 10.24 -27.68
C GLU A 117 5.45 11.19 -28.71
N ASP A 118 4.91 10.62 -29.79
CA ASP A 118 4.16 11.35 -30.80
C ASP A 118 3.07 10.46 -31.43
N LYS A 119 2.44 10.97 -32.49
CA LYS A 119 1.39 10.26 -33.25
C LYS A 119 1.81 8.93 -33.88
N ASN A 120 3.11 8.65 -34.01
CA ASN A 120 3.65 7.42 -34.59
C ASN A 120 3.98 6.39 -33.50
N SER A 121 3.92 6.78 -32.25
CA SER A 121 4.22 5.93 -31.11
C SER A 121 3.22 4.76 -31.01
N PRO A 122 3.72 3.51 -30.91
CA PRO A 122 2.83 2.36 -30.74
C PRO A 122 2.20 2.38 -29.34
N ALA A 123 0.92 2.14 -29.25
CA ALA A 123 0.28 1.98 -27.95
C ALA A 123 0.52 0.57 -27.38
N VAL A 124 0.89 0.50 -26.12
CA VAL A 124 1.21 -0.73 -25.37
C VAL A 124 0.01 -1.15 -24.50
N ALA A 125 -0.20 -2.45 -24.37
CA ALA A 125 -1.20 -3.05 -23.50
C ALA A 125 -0.50 -3.84 -22.39
N SER A 126 -1.21 -4.09 -21.28
CA SER A 126 -0.73 -5.00 -20.25
C SER A 126 -0.61 -6.45 -20.77
N TYR A 127 0.40 -7.18 -20.30
CA TYR A 127 0.70 -8.55 -20.72
C TYR A 127 1.32 -9.35 -19.56
N HIS A 128 1.25 -10.67 -19.63
CA HIS A 128 1.85 -11.56 -18.62
C HIS A 128 3.37 -11.59 -18.78
N LEU A 129 4.10 -11.29 -17.71
CA LEU A 129 5.55 -11.40 -17.63
C LEU A 129 5.97 -12.86 -17.48
N ILE A 130 6.94 -13.29 -18.26
CA ILE A 130 7.48 -14.67 -18.20
C ILE A 130 8.83 -14.74 -17.48
N THR A 131 9.43 -13.60 -17.13
CA THR A 131 10.62 -13.51 -16.28
C THR A 131 10.21 -13.10 -14.87
N GLN A 132 10.84 -13.68 -13.86
CA GLN A 132 10.59 -13.37 -12.45
C GLN A 132 11.43 -12.17 -11.95
N CYS A 133 12.12 -11.51 -12.85
CA CYS A 133 12.98 -10.36 -12.61
C CYS A 133 12.68 -9.27 -13.61
N ILE A 134 12.60 -8.04 -13.13
CA ILE A 134 12.48 -6.85 -13.97
C ILE A 134 13.48 -5.82 -13.48
N GLU A 135 13.84 -4.89 -14.36
CA GLU A 135 14.57 -3.68 -13.95
C GLU A 135 13.71 -2.86 -12.99
N ASN A 136 14.33 -1.90 -12.35
CA ASN A 136 13.71 -1.02 -11.37
C ASN A 136 13.31 0.31 -12.02
N PRO A 137 12.13 0.43 -12.64
CA PRO A 137 11.68 1.70 -13.18
C PRO A 137 11.47 2.69 -12.05
N SER A 138 11.70 3.98 -12.33
CA SER A 138 11.64 5.02 -11.31
C SER A 138 10.21 5.36 -10.91
N PRO A 139 9.84 5.22 -9.63
CA PRO A 139 8.56 5.69 -9.08
C PRO A 139 8.68 7.10 -8.49
N SER A 140 9.72 7.87 -8.84
CA SER A 140 10.03 9.15 -8.22
C SER A 140 8.94 10.19 -8.47
N TRP A 141 9.10 11.37 -7.88
CA TRP A 141 8.09 12.43 -7.90
C TRP A 141 7.68 12.84 -9.32
N ASN A 142 8.65 13.09 -10.20
CA ASN A 142 8.34 13.53 -11.56
C ASN A 142 7.68 12.41 -12.37
N GLU A 143 8.22 11.19 -12.29
CA GLU A 143 7.72 10.03 -13.01
C GLU A 143 6.30 9.70 -12.58
N GLY A 144 6.00 9.66 -11.28
CA GLY A 144 4.66 9.42 -10.78
C GLY A 144 3.64 10.47 -11.23
N HIS A 145 4.05 11.73 -11.41
CA HIS A 145 3.18 12.77 -11.97
C HIS A 145 3.03 12.68 -13.48
N VAL A 146 4.05 12.24 -14.21
CA VAL A 146 3.96 11.96 -15.65
C VAL A 146 3.08 10.74 -15.91
N ASP A 147 3.18 9.70 -15.08
CA ASP A 147 2.29 8.52 -15.10
C ASP A 147 0.82 8.90 -14.93
N TRP A 148 0.55 9.86 -14.05
CA TRP A 148 -0.78 10.43 -13.85
C TRP A 148 -1.36 11.02 -15.14
N ASN A 149 -0.58 11.83 -15.85
CA ASN A 149 -0.98 12.41 -17.13
C ASN A 149 0.26 12.85 -17.92
N LEU A 150 0.63 12.09 -18.94
CA LEU A 150 1.83 12.31 -19.76
C LEU A 150 1.95 13.73 -20.31
N HIS A 151 0.85 14.30 -20.82
CA HIS A 151 0.88 15.60 -21.47
C HIS A 151 0.59 16.78 -20.54
N ASN A 152 0.03 16.52 -19.36
CA ASN A 152 -0.28 17.56 -18.37
C ASN A 152 -0.23 16.98 -16.95
N PRO A 153 0.96 16.78 -16.37
CA PRO A 153 1.13 16.22 -15.04
C PRO A 153 0.42 16.98 -13.93
N LEU A 154 0.05 18.25 -14.13
CA LEU A 154 -0.67 19.10 -13.20
C LEU A 154 -2.20 19.08 -13.41
N SER A 155 -2.70 18.28 -14.35
CA SER A 155 -4.13 18.16 -14.65
C SER A 155 -4.89 17.57 -13.46
N ALA A 156 -6.11 18.07 -13.22
CA ALA A 156 -7.05 17.42 -12.32
C ALA A 156 -7.64 16.10 -12.88
N SER A 157 -7.42 15.83 -14.18
CA SER A 157 -7.95 14.66 -14.88
C SER A 157 -6.83 13.69 -15.22
N PRO A 158 -6.72 12.54 -14.54
CA PRO A 158 -5.74 11.52 -14.85
C PRO A 158 -6.05 10.85 -16.19
N THR A 159 -5.00 10.51 -16.92
CA THR A 159 -5.07 9.69 -18.15
C THR A 159 -4.38 8.34 -17.98
N LEU A 160 -3.49 8.21 -16.99
CA LEU A 160 -2.71 7.00 -16.67
C LEU A 160 -1.96 6.45 -17.88
N ASN A 161 -1.41 7.33 -18.69
CA ASN A 161 -0.79 7.01 -19.97
C ASN A 161 0.70 7.35 -20.04
N GLY A 162 1.36 7.66 -18.92
CA GLY A 162 2.77 8.02 -18.87
C GLY A 162 3.74 6.86 -18.62
N TYR A 163 3.27 5.72 -18.11
CA TYR A 163 4.12 4.65 -17.58
C TYR A 163 5.16 4.11 -18.57
N VAL A 164 4.80 3.84 -19.82
CA VAL A 164 5.75 3.34 -20.81
C VAL A 164 6.78 4.41 -21.17
N TYR A 165 6.34 5.66 -21.23
CA TYR A 165 7.24 6.79 -21.48
C TYR A 165 8.25 6.96 -20.33
N THR A 166 7.79 6.98 -19.07
CA THR A 166 8.66 7.13 -17.90
C THR A 166 9.62 5.95 -17.75
N GLY A 167 9.12 4.71 -17.93
CA GLY A 167 9.96 3.52 -17.91
C GLY A 167 11.05 3.53 -18.99
N ALA A 168 10.72 3.96 -20.21
CA ALA A 168 11.70 4.08 -21.30
C ALA A 168 12.70 5.21 -21.05
N HIS A 169 12.22 6.36 -20.58
CA HIS A 169 13.07 7.51 -20.23
C HIS A 169 14.09 7.11 -19.17
N ASP A 170 13.63 6.48 -18.09
CA ASP A 170 14.50 6.01 -17.01
C ASP A 170 15.52 4.99 -17.52
N ALA A 171 15.06 3.99 -18.27
CA ALA A 171 15.94 2.96 -18.82
C ALA A 171 17.04 3.50 -19.75
N ARG A 172 16.71 4.49 -20.60
CA ARG A 172 17.66 5.10 -21.54
C ARG A 172 18.66 6.03 -20.86
N ASN A 173 18.29 6.63 -19.74
CA ASN A 173 19.09 7.60 -19.01
C ASN A 173 19.83 7.01 -17.80
N ASN A 174 19.62 5.73 -17.49
CA ASN A 174 20.40 5.04 -16.46
C ASN A 174 21.83 4.76 -16.96
N ASP A 175 22.80 4.62 -16.05
CA ASP A 175 24.21 4.32 -16.40
C ASP A 175 24.71 3.09 -15.62
N PRO A 176 24.86 1.93 -16.28
CA PRO A 176 24.53 1.65 -17.68
C PRO A 176 23.04 1.65 -17.97
N PRO A 177 22.60 1.88 -19.22
CA PRO A 177 21.19 1.80 -19.59
C PRO A 177 20.60 0.43 -19.26
N PHE A 178 19.31 0.39 -18.87
CA PHE A 178 18.58 -0.86 -18.71
C PHE A 178 18.35 -1.56 -20.06
N TYR A 179 18.03 -2.83 -20.02
CA TYR A 179 17.73 -3.61 -21.24
C TYR A 179 16.41 -3.20 -21.87
N ASP A 180 15.40 -2.90 -21.06
CA ASP A 180 14.08 -2.46 -21.55
C ASP A 180 14.05 -0.98 -21.94
N THR A 181 14.84 -0.61 -22.93
CA THR A 181 14.91 0.78 -23.44
C THR A 181 13.60 1.29 -24.06
N ASP A 182 12.62 0.43 -24.29
CA ASP A 182 11.29 0.79 -24.77
C ASP A 182 10.25 0.90 -23.63
N GLY A 183 10.64 0.58 -22.40
CA GLY A 183 9.82 0.74 -21.18
C GLY A 183 8.58 -0.15 -21.14
N ILE A 184 8.51 -1.21 -21.92
CA ILE A 184 7.28 -2.01 -22.03
C ILE A 184 7.02 -2.89 -20.82
N ARG A 185 8.05 -3.25 -20.05
CA ARG A 185 7.91 -4.11 -18.86
C ARG A 185 7.06 -3.49 -17.76
N VAL A 186 6.96 -2.17 -17.72
CA VAL A 186 6.08 -1.49 -16.76
C VAL A 186 4.61 -1.88 -16.93
N MET A 187 4.22 -2.35 -18.13
CA MET A 187 2.87 -2.86 -18.45
C MET A 187 2.67 -4.33 -18.11
N GLY A 188 3.72 -5.01 -17.64
CA GLY A 188 3.70 -6.41 -17.29
C GLY A 188 2.95 -6.71 -16.00
N TYR A 189 2.31 -7.88 -15.91
CA TYR A 189 1.71 -8.40 -14.69
C TYR A 189 2.14 -9.85 -14.44
N TYR A 190 2.06 -10.28 -13.18
CA TYR A 190 2.22 -11.66 -12.75
C TYR A 190 0.86 -12.30 -12.42
N ASP A 191 0.80 -13.63 -12.47
CA ASP A 191 -0.40 -14.39 -12.11
C ASP A 191 -0.10 -15.47 -11.06
N ASP A 192 -1.04 -16.39 -10.87
CA ASP A 192 -0.91 -17.49 -9.90
C ASP A 192 0.13 -18.52 -10.27
N THR A 193 0.63 -18.56 -11.50
CA THR A 193 1.73 -19.43 -11.89
C THR A 193 3.08 -18.91 -11.40
N ASP A 194 3.17 -17.60 -11.15
CA ASP A 194 4.35 -16.91 -10.65
C ASP A 194 4.33 -16.78 -9.12
N LEU A 195 3.22 -16.28 -8.58
CA LEU A 195 3.03 -15.90 -7.17
C LEU A 195 1.94 -16.75 -6.50
N ASN A 196 2.02 -18.06 -6.66
CA ASN A 196 0.99 -19.00 -6.22
C ASN A 196 0.65 -18.90 -4.72
N TYR A 197 1.62 -18.56 -3.88
CA TYR A 197 1.39 -18.37 -2.46
C TYR A 197 0.54 -17.11 -2.21
N TYR A 198 0.89 -15.98 -2.82
CA TYR A 198 0.16 -14.71 -2.63
C TYR A 198 -1.26 -14.78 -3.18
N TYR A 199 -1.45 -15.38 -4.36
CA TYR A 199 -2.78 -15.58 -4.93
C TYR A 199 -3.67 -16.43 -4.03
N TYR A 200 -3.11 -17.51 -3.48
CA TYR A 200 -3.82 -18.34 -2.50
C TYR A 200 -4.17 -17.53 -1.24
N MET A 201 -3.22 -16.80 -0.65
CA MET A 201 -3.43 -16.08 0.60
C MET A 201 -4.44 -14.94 0.44
N ALA A 202 -4.35 -14.16 -0.65
CA ALA A 202 -5.32 -13.11 -0.97
C ALA A 202 -6.73 -13.67 -1.20
N SER A 203 -6.83 -14.92 -1.67
CA SER A 203 -8.12 -15.61 -1.91
C SER A 203 -8.72 -16.21 -0.66
N GLN A 204 -7.92 -16.63 0.30
CA GLN A 204 -8.41 -17.20 1.55
C GLN A 204 -8.74 -16.15 2.60
N PHE A 205 -7.92 -15.13 2.72
CA PHE A 205 -8.02 -14.09 3.73
C PHE A 205 -8.70 -12.82 3.18
N ALA A 206 -8.40 -11.67 3.77
CA ALA A 206 -8.97 -10.40 3.35
C ALA A 206 -7.95 -9.57 2.57
N THR A 207 -8.41 -8.93 1.50
CA THR A 207 -7.63 -8.04 0.63
C THR A 207 -8.40 -6.76 0.33
N SER A 208 -7.82 -5.87 -0.48
CA SER A 208 -8.48 -4.65 -0.97
C SER A 208 -8.05 -4.35 -2.40
N ASP A 209 -8.95 -3.79 -3.18
CA ASP A 209 -8.69 -3.23 -4.51
C ASP A 209 -8.69 -1.69 -4.51
N ARG A 210 -8.72 -1.08 -3.32
CA ARG A 210 -8.68 0.37 -3.08
C ARG A 210 -7.67 0.73 -1.99
N TRP A 211 -6.57 0.00 -1.95
CA TRP A 211 -5.47 0.22 -1.03
C TRP A 211 -4.29 0.86 -1.76
N PHE A 212 -3.87 2.01 -1.27
CA PHE A 212 -2.93 2.89 -1.95
C PHE A 212 -1.65 3.09 -1.14
N SER A 213 -0.54 3.40 -1.81
CA SER A 213 0.57 4.09 -1.16
C SER A 213 0.15 5.51 -0.78
N PRO A 214 0.72 6.14 0.24
CA PRO A 214 0.29 7.47 0.67
C PRO A 214 0.58 8.61 -0.29
N VAL A 215 1.67 8.53 -1.07
CA VAL A 215 2.14 9.63 -1.92
C VAL A 215 2.69 9.13 -3.25
N MET A 216 2.56 9.94 -4.32
CA MET A 216 3.11 9.66 -5.66
C MET A 216 4.61 9.97 -5.69
N THR A 217 5.40 9.21 -4.98
CA THR A 217 6.85 9.27 -5.02
C THR A 217 7.43 7.95 -4.52
N ARG A 218 8.74 7.85 -4.46
CA ARG A 218 9.47 6.62 -4.14
C ARG A 218 9.48 6.26 -2.65
N THR A 219 10.08 5.15 -2.36
CA THR A 219 10.17 4.41 -1.10
C THR A 219 10.26 5.24 0.16
N SER A 220 11.28 6.12 0.28
CA SER A 220 11.62 6.76 1.58
C SER A 220 10.45 7.54 2.17
N SER A 221 9.83 8.44 1.37
CA SER A 221 8.70 9.24 1.84
C SER A 221 7.48 8.36 2.16
N ASN A 222 7.22 7.37 1.34
CA ASN A 222 6.13 6.41 1.60
C ASN A 222 6.36 5.64 2.91
N ARG A 223 7.60 5.20 3.20
CA ARG A 223 7.97 4.55 4.46
C ARG A 223 7.82 5.47 5.67
N ASP A 224 8.12 6.76 5.50
CA ASP A 224 7.91 7.75 6.55
C ASP A 224 6.42 7.85 6.92
N TYR A 225 5.52 7.79 5.93
CA TYR A 225 4.09 7.71 6.20
C TYR A 225 3.67 6.41 6.89
N LEU A 226 4.28 5.26 6.57
CA LEU A 226 4.01 4.00 7.28
C LEU A 226 4.38 4.07 8.76
N ILE A 227 5.38 4.88 9.11
CA ILE A 227 5.95 4.97 10.45
C ILE A 227 5.36 6.14 11.26
N ALA A 228 5.09 7.27 10.60
CA ALA A 228 4.68 8.51 11.28
C ALA A 228 3.54 9.25 10.60
N ALA A 229 2.90 8.68 9.58
CA ALA A 229 1.83 9.27 8.79
C ALA A 229 2.19 10.60 8.10
N THR A 230 3.48 10.94 7.98
CA THR A 230 4.00 12.12 7.29
C THR A 230 5.46 11.96 6.93
N SER A 231 5.87 12.55 5.80
CA SER A 231 7.28 12.77 5.43
C SER A 231 7.75 14.19 5.77
N GLN A 232 6.92 15.00 6.46
CA GLN A 232 7.18 16.41 6.74
C GLN A 232 7.58 17.21 5.48
N GLY A 233 6.98 16.89 4.35
CA GLY A 233 7.19 17.57 3.07
C GLY A 233 8.32 17.01 2.22
N TYR A 234 9.06 16.01 2.66
CA TYR A 234 10.08 15.38 1.81
C TYR A 234 9.43 14.46 0.76
N VAL A 235 9.92 14.59 -0.47
CA VAL A 235 9.55 13.73 -1.61
C VAL A 235 10.73 12.88 -2.08
N TYR A 236 11.94 13.19 -1.65
CA TYR A 236 13.18 12.47 -1.92
C TYR A 236 13.75 11.81 -0.66
N PRO A 237 14.60 10.77 -0.81
CA PRO A 237 15.25 10.11 0.32
C PRO A 237 16.16 11.04 1.10
N ILE A 238 16.10 10.94 2.43
CA ILE A 238 16.93 11.76 3.32
C ILE A 238 18.42 11.38 3.15
N GLY A 239 19.24 12.39 2.85
CA GLY A 239 20.69 12.25 2.77
C GLY A 239 21.22 11.75 1.44
N THR A 240 20.39 11.49 0.43
CA THR A 240 20.83 11.02 -0.89
C THR A 240 20.84 12.10 -1.96
N ASP A 241 19.96 13.07 -1.87
CA ASP A 241 19.84 14.17 -2.83
C ASP A 241 20.49 15.44 -2.29
N SER A 242 20.85 16.34 -3.18
CA SER A 242 21.74 17.49 -2.93
C SER A 242 21.22 18.57 -1.99
N LYS A 243 20.10 18.38 -1.31
CA LYS A 243 19.55 19.33 -0.35
C LYS A 243 19.92 18.96 1.08
N ASP A 244 20.05 19.97 1.94
CA ASP A 244 20.27 19.85 3.37
C ASP A 244 19.04 19.25 4.09
N GLN A 245 18.67 18.04 3.70
CA GLN A 245 17.59 17.30 4.33
C GLN A 245 17.99 16.97 5.77
N LYS A 246 17.05 17.19 6.69
CA LYS A 246 17.23 16.90 8.11
C LYS A 246 16.40 15.70 8.51
N LEU A 247 16.88 14.97 9.51
CA LEU A 247 16.08 13.94 10.13
C LEU A 247 14.72 14.46 10.57
N LEU A 248 13.69 13.67 10.34
CA LEU A 248 12.32 14.01 10.68
C LEU A 248 12.14 14.16 12.19
N THR A 249 11.40 15.19 12.59
CA THR A 249 11.05 15.46 13.99
C THR A 249 9.68 14.92 14.37
N ALA A 250 8.89 14.46 13.39
CA ALA A 250 7.62 13.80 13.61
C ALA A 250 7.78 12.62 14.56
N LYS A 251 6.77 12.37 15.39
CA LYS A 251 6.78 11.24 16.31
C LYS A 251 6.42 9.95 15.56
N PRO A 252 7.34 8.99 15.43
CA PRO A 252 6.98 7.68 14.91
C PRO A 252 6.04 6.95 15.87
N ILE A 253 5.20 6.06 15.32
CA ILE A 253 4.27 5.23 16.12
C ILE A 253 5.00 4.50 17.26
N PHE A 254 6.22 4.05 17.03
CA PHE A 254 7.05 3.35 18.05
C PHE A 254 7.39 4.23 19.25
N GLN A 255 7.56 5.54 19.05
CA GLN A 255 7.75 6.48 20.17
C GLN A 255 6.46 6.60 20.99
N VAL A 256 5.32 6.64 20.35
CA VAL A 256 4.01 6.71 21.02
C VAL A 256 3.73 5.43 21.79
N LEU A 257 3.96 4.26 21.16
CA LEU A 257 3.85 2.94 21.80
C LEU A 257 4.76 2.84 23.02
N GLN A 258 6.02 3.27 22.90
CA GLN A 258 6.99 3.27 24.00
C GLN A 258 6.49 4.12 25.18
N SER A 259 5.96 5.31 24.88
CA SER A 259 5.43 6.22 25.91
C SER A 259 4.16 5.67 26.59
N ALA A 260 3.37 4.89 25.87
CA ALA A 260 2.16 4.26 26.40
C ALA A 260 2.41 2.92 27.09
N GLY A 261 3.65 2.43 27.16
CA GLY A 261 4.00 1.13 27.75
C GLY A 261 3.55 -0.07 26.93
N ILE A 262 3.21 0.12 25.65
CA ILE A 262 2.85 -0.94 24.71
C ILE A 262 4.11 -1.56 24.15
N SER A 263 4.18 -2.89 24.19
CA SER A 263 5.38 -3.60 23.72
C SER A 263 5.49 -3.56 22.19
N TRP A 264 6.70 -3.30 21.68
CA TRP A 264 6.97 -3.23 20.26
C TRP A 264 8.36 -3.75 19.91
N LYS A 265 8.56 -4.15 18.65
CA LYS A 265 9.86 -4.46 18.04
C LYS A 265 9.87 -4.13 16.57
N ILE A 266 11.04 -3.82 16.04
CA ILE A 266 11.36 -3.78 14.62
C ILE A 266 12.34 -4.91 14.33
N TYR A 267 11.99 -5.76 13.36
CA TYR A 267 12.79 -6.91 12.95
C TYR A 267 13.45 -6.60 11.60
N VAL A 268 14.75 -6.78 11.52
CA VAL A 268 15.56 -6.49 10.33
C VAL A 268 16.26 -7.76 9.88
N ASN A 269 16.24 -8.08 8.59
CA ASN A 269 17.08 -9.13 8.02
C ASN A 269 18.45 -8.56 7.65
N PRO A 270 19.53 -8.89 8.39
CA PRO A 270 20.87 -8.38 8.10
C PRO A 270 21.65 -9.24 7.11
N GLU A 271 21.08 -10.29 6.56
CA GLU A 271 21.77 -11.22 5.65
C GLU A 271 22.38 -10.46 4.48
N ASN A 272 23.59 -10.85 4.10
CA ASN A 272 24.41 -10.18 3.09
C ASN A 272 24.82 -8.73 3.39
N SER A 273 24.55 -8.23 4.60
CA SER A 273 25.00 -6.92 5.04
C SER A 273 26.24 -7.00 5.95
N PRO A 274 26.97 -5.89 6.18
CA PRO A 274 28.01 -5.81 7.19
C PRO A 274 27.54 -6.17 8.62
N CYS A 275 26.25 -6.11 8.89
CA CYS A 275 25.64 -6.47 10.18
C CYS A 275 25.41 -7.98 10.35
N ALA A 276 25.54 -8.80 9.32
CA ALA A 276 25.17 -10.22 9.35
C ALA A 276 25.87 -11.00 10.48
N SER A 277 27.16 -10.73 10.72
CA SER A 277 27.95 -11.41 11.74
C SER A 277 27.76 -10.86 13.16
N ASN A 278 27.30 -9.60 13.31
CA ASN A 278 27.07 -8.95 14.60
C ASN A 278 25.90 -7.95 14.52
N PRO A 279 24.66 -8.41 14.54
CA PRO A 279 23.48 -7.59 14.33
C PRO A 279 23.07 -6.78 15.57
N THR A 280 23.91 -5.83 15.97
CA THR A 280 23.57 -4.89 17.07
C THR A 280 22.52 -3.88 16.60
N ALA A 281 21.72 -3.34 17.52
CA ALA A 281 20.73 -2.31 17.20
C ALA A 281 21.34 -1.09 16.49
N GLN A 282 22.57 -0.71 16.82
CA GLN A 282 23.28 0.38 16.14
C GLN A 282 23.55 0.04 14.67
N CYS A 283 23.96 -1.19 14.38
CA CYS A 283 24.20 -1.62 13.01
C CYS A 283 22.87 -1.77 12.23
N LEU A 284 21.86 -2.39 12.85
CA LEU A 284 20.56 -2.64 12.25
C LEU A 284 19.78 -1.35 11.93
N LEU A 285 20.08 -0.25 12.65
CA LEU A 285 19.45 1.05 12.40
C LEU A 285 19.64 1.51 10.94
N GLY A 286 20.83 1.27 10.35
CA GLY A 286 21.12 1.62 8.96
C GLY A 286 20.32 0.82 7.91
N TYR A 287 19.59 -0.20 8.34
CA TYR A 287 18.73 -1.05 7.50
C TYR A 287 17.26 -0.98 7.92
N SER A 288 16.87 0.09 8.59
CA SER A 288 15.49 0.34 9.00
C SER A 288 15.12 1.78 8.73
N TYR A 289 13.97 2.01 8.13
CA TYR A 289 13.48 3.36 7.80
C TYR A 289 13.20 4.21 9.05
N ILE A 290 13.19 3.62 10.26
CA ILE A 290 13.16 4.39 11.51
C ILE A 290 14.38 5.32 11.66
N GLN A 291 15.47 5.08 10.91
CA GLN A 291 16.64 5.97 10.85
C GLN A 291 16.33 7.37 10.30
N ASN A 292 15.25 7.52 9.52
CA ASN A 292 14.85 8.82 9.00
C ASN A 292 14.40 9.79 10.11
N PHE A 293 14.09 9.27 11.31
CA PHE A 293 13.55 10.03 12.42
C PHE A 293 14.61 10.30 13.51
N GLN A 294 14.65 11.53 14.03
CA GLN A 294 15.55 11.89 15.14
C GLN A 294 15.38 10.93 16.33
N TRP A 295 14.15 10.56 16.66
CA TRP A 295 13.89 9.61 17.73
C TRP A 295 14.46 8.22 17.44
N GLY A 296 14.47 7.77 16.19
CA GLY A 296 15.03 6.49 15.77
C GLY A 296 16.47 6.31 16.19
N HIS A 297 17.27 7.36 16.10
CA HIS A 297 18.68 7.37 16.51
C HIS A 297 18.88 7.22 18.03
N THR A 298 17.83 7.33 18.83
CA THR A 298 17.90 7.07 20.27
C THR A 298 17.72 5.60 20.63
N ILE A 299 17.18 4.78 19.69
CA ILE A 299 16.85 3.37 19.95
C ILE A 299 18.07 2.54 20.34
N PRO A 300 19.22 2.61 19.65
CA PRO A 300 20.37 1.77 19.98
C PRO A 300 20.87 1.95 21.41
N GLN A 301 20.77 3.15 21.95
CA GLN A 301 21.24 3.48 23.30
C GLN A 301 20.17 3.18 24.36
N ASN A 302 18.91 3.57 24.09
CA ASN A 302 17.87 3.55 25.12
C ASN A 302 17.03 2.25 25.08
N PHE A 303 16.91 1.61 23.91
CA PHE A 303 16.03 0.47 23.68
C PHE A 303 16.67 -0.58 22.76
N PRO A 304 17.92 -1.05 23.02
CA PRO A 304 18.65 -1.89 22.06
C PRO A 304 17.97 -3.24 21.76
N ASN A 305 17.08 -3.70 22.61
CA ASN A 305 16.31 -4.94 22.43
C ASN A 305 15.03 -4.74 21.61
N LYS A 306 14.79 -3.56 21.05
CA LYS A 306 13.62 -3.23 20.23
C LYS A 306 13.91 -3.22 18.74
N LEU A 307 15.16 -3.08 18.34
CA LEU A 307 15.62 -3.17 16.95
C LEU A 307 16.55 -4.40 16.88
N VAL A 308 16.04 -5.48 16.31
CA VAL A 308 16.61 -6.82 16.46
C VAL A 308 16.65 -7.57 15.12
N PRO A 309 17.53 -8.58 14.95
CA PRO A 309 17.57 -9.34 13.72
C PRO A 309 16.31 -10.19 13.52
N ILE A 310 15.99 -10.50 12.26
CA ILE A 310 14.81 -11.30 11.89
C ILE A 310 14.78 -12.70 12.55
N SER A 311 15.91 -13.28 12.90
CA SER A 311 15.97 -14.53 13.66
C SER A 311 15.27 -14.45 15.02
N GLN A 312 15.20 -13.25 15.60
CA GLN A 312 14.45 -13.00 16.82
C GLN A 312 12.93 -13.10 16.60
N TYR A 313 12.42 -12.73 15.40
CA TYR A 313 11.01 -12.92 15.06
C TYR A 313 10.61 -14.39 15.15
N PHE A 314 11.37 -15.27 14.51
CA PHE A 314 11.12 -16.72 14.57
C PHE A 314 11.20 -17.27 16.00
N THR A 315 12.11 -16.72 16.81
CA THR A 315 12.22 -17.08 18.23
C THR A 315 11.02 -16.61 19.02
N ASP A 316 10.59 -15.36 18.83
CA ASP A 316 9.44 -14.77 19.52
C ASP A 316 8.13 -15.48 19.14
N VAL A 317 7.93 -15.76 17.85
CA VAL A 317 6.79 -16.54 17.35
C VAL A 317 6.73 -17.93 17.99
N LYS A 318 7.86 -18.65 17.96
CA LYS A 318 7.96 -20.01 18.52
C LYS A 318 7.67 -20.06 20.02
N ASN A 319 8.14 -19.05 20.76
CA ASN A 319 8.05 -19.01 22.22
C ASN A 319 6.78 -18.30 22.73
N GLY A 320 5.96 -17.71 21.85
CA GLY A 320 4.79 -16.91 22.22
C GLY A 320 5.17 -15.59 22.91
N THR A 321 6.29 -15.00 22.54
CA THR A 321 6.85 -13.74 23.09
C THR A 321 6.84 -12.58 22.10
N LEU A 322 5.99 -12.67 21.06
CA LEU A 322 5.78 -11.56 20.15
C LEU A 322 5.36 -10.28 20.90
N PRO A 323 5.85 -9.10 20.51
CA PRO A 323 5.34 -7.84 21.05
C PRO A 323 3.91 -7.56 20.55
N GLN A 324 3.25 -6.60 21.19
CA GLN A 324 1.91 -6.16 20.77
C GLN A 324 1.93 -5.51 19.38
N VAL A 325 3.01 -4.79 19.04
CA VAL A 325 3.19 -4.22 17.69
C VAL A 325 4.57 -4.61 17.16
N ALA A 326 4.60 -5.15 15.96
CA ALA A 326 5.82 -5.56 15.27
C ALA A 326 5.85 -4.98 13.85
N MET A 327 6.96 -4.40 13.47
CA MET A 327 7.27 -4.10 12.07
C MET A 327 8.37 -5.05 11.60
N ILE A 328 8.24 -5.58 10.40
CA ILE A 328 9.28 -6.33 9.73
C ILE A 328 9.75 -5.48 8.56
N GLU A 329 11.02 -5.13 8.54
CA GLU A 329 11.63 -4.42 7.42
C GLU A 329 11.81 -5.33 6.22
N PRO A 330 11.78 -4.80 4.97
CA PRO A 330 12.10 -5.59 3.80
C PRO A 330 13.53 -6.12 3.88
N ALA A 331 13.76 -7.30 3.31
CA ALA A 331 15.05 -7.96 3.38
C ALA A 331 15.98 -7.55 2.22
N SER A 332 16.12 -6.23 1.99
CA SER A 332 16.85 -5.66 0.85
C SER A 332 18.30 -6.12 0.75
N PRO A 333 19.10 -6.20 1.83
CA PRO A 333 20.47 -6.69 1.72
C PRO A 333 20.55 -8.16 1.26
N ALA A 334 19.49 -8.94 1.50
CA ALA A 334 19.42 -10.33 1.10
C ALA A 334 18.84 -10.52 -0.31
N GLY A 335 18.36 -9.46 -0.97
CA GLY A 335 17.66 -9.54 -2.25
C GLY A 335 16.32 -10.26 -2.16
N LEU A 336 15.63 -10.16 -1.01
CA LEU A 336 14.36 -10.84 -0.72
C LEU A 336 13.20 -9.85 -0.51
N ASP A 337 13.41 -8.60 -0.90
CA ASP A 337 12.44 -7.51 -0.76
C ASP A 337 11.50 -7.34 -1.97
N GLU A 338 11.74 -8.11 -3.04
CA GLU A 338 10.98 -8.06 -4.29
C GLU A 338 11.18 -6.79 -5.14
N HIS A 339 12.13 -5.94 -4.78
CA HIS A 339 12.50 -4.74 -5.52
C HIS A 339 12.85 -5.03 -6.98
N GLY A 340 12.77 -4.04 -7.86
CA GLY A 340 13.35 -4.13 -9.19
C GLY A 340 14.87 -4.21 -9.12
N SER A 341 15.48 -4.71 -10.16
CA SER A 341 16.93 -4.90 -10.23
C SER A 341 17.60 -3.71 -10.90
N ASP A 342 18.61 -3.14 -10.24
CA ASP A 342 19.39 -2.03 -10.80
C ASP A 342 20.59 -2.53 -11.62
N SER A 343 20.91 -3.83 -11.56
CA SER A 343 22.06 -4.40 -12.26
C SER A 343 21.99 -5.91 -12.47
N ASP A 344 22.55 -6.37 -13.57
CA ASP A 344 22.98 -7.74 -13.83
C ASP A 344 24.45 -7.90 -13.32
N PRO A 345 24.88 -9.06 -12.78
CA PRO A 345 24.27 -10.40 -12.90
C PRO A 345 23.46 -10.87 -11.68
N TYR A 346 23.04 -10.01 -10.78
CA TYR A 346 22.33 -10.38 -9.55
C TYR A 346 20.91 -9.83 -9.51
N PRO A 347 20.05 -10.19 -10.48
CA PRO A 347 18.69 -9.68 -10.49
C PRO A 347 17.90 -10.19 -9.30
N ILE A 348 17.04 -9.33 -8.74
CA ILE A 348 16.15 -9.68 -7.64
C ILE A 348 14.96 -10.47 -8.19
N ASN A 349 14.81 -11.69 -7.67
CA ASN A 349 13.74 -12.61 -8.08
C ASN A 349 12.56 -12.52 -7.12
N ILE A 350 11.38 -12.11 -7.63
CA ILE A 350 10.16 -11.94 -6.83
C ILE A 350 9.71 -13.23 -6.14
N GLN A 351 9.93 -14.41 -6.74
CA GLN A 351 9.56 -15.68 -6.13
C GLN A 351 10.38 -15.98 -4.87
N LEU A 352 11.64 -15.53 -4.81
CA LEU A 352 12.46 -15.67 -3.60
C LEU A 352 11.96 -14.76 -2.48
N GLY A 353 11.56 -13.53 -2.80
CA GLY A 353 10.93 -12.62 -1.84
C GLY A 353 9.60 -13.16 -1.33
N ALA A 354 8.73 -13.63 -2.22
CA ALA A 354 7.47 -14.27 -1.84
C ALA A 354 7.69 -15.54 -0.98
N LYS A 355 8.75 -16.31 -1.25
CA LYS A 355 9.15 -17.46 -0.43
C LYS A 355 9.63 -17.03 0.97
N TYR A 356 10.32 -15.91 1.06
CA TYR A 356 10.71 -15.34 2.35
C TYR A 356 9.47 -14.95 3.16
N VAL A 357 8.53 -14.21 2.57
CA VAL A 357 7.27 -13.85 3.23
C VAL A 357 6.47 -15.09 3.63
N GLU A 358 6.40 -16.12 2.77
CA GLU A 358 5.79 -17.42 3.13
C GLU A 358 6.39 -17.96 4.43
N SER A 359 7.71 -17.89 4.59
CA SER A 359 8.38 -18.40 5.80
C SER A 359 7.93 -17.68 7.07
N LEU A 360 7.80 -16.35 7.01
CA LEU A 360 7.35 -15.51 8.13
C LEU A 360 5.90 -15.80 8.51
N VAL A 361 5.02 -15.79 7.52
CA VAL A 361 3.58 -16.01 7.73
C VAL A 361 3.30 -17.44 8.20
N ASN A 362 3.94 -18.44 7.59
CA ASN A 362 3.77 -19.85 7.98
C ASN A 362 4.29 -20.10 9.41
N ALA A 363 5.37 -19.43 9.83
CA ALA A 363 5.84 -19.51 11.21
C ALA A 363 4.77 -18.98 12.18
N LEU A 364 4.15 -17.83 11.88
CA LEU A 364 3.07 -17.27 12.70
C LEU A 364 1.86 -18.21 12.74
N MET A 365 1.37 -18.67 11.59
CA MET A 365 0.20 -19.54 11.49
C MET A 365 0.35 -20.86 12.27
N LYS A 366 1.59 -21.36 12.41
CA LYS A 366 1.90 -22.58 13.18
C LYS A 366 2.18 -22.33 14.66
N SER A 367 2.14 -21.10 15.12
CA SER A 367 2.54 -20.72 16.48
C SER A 367 1.37 -20.60 17.44
N VAL A 368 1.70 -20.51 18.73
CA VAL A 368 0.72 -20.22 19.80
C VAL A 368 0.19 -18.78 19.71
N SER A 369 0.91 -17.88 19.06
CA SER A 369 0.51 -16.48 18.85
C SER A 369 -0.51 -16.31 17.72
N TRP A 370 -0.74 -17.34 16.89
CA TRP A 370 -1.75 -17.28 15.84
C TRP A 370 -3.10 -16.81 16.32
N LYS A 371 -3.56 -17.34 17.47
CA LYS A 371 -4.92 -17.17 18.01
C LYS A 371 -5.38 -15.72 18.17
N ASP A 372 -4.45 -14.76 18.28
CA ASP A 372 -4.71 -13.36 18.60
C ASP A 372 -3.79 -12.39 17.85
N SER A 373 -3.31 -12.81 16.69
CA SER A 373 -2.43 -12.01 15.81
C SER A 373 -3.13 -11.57 14.54
N ALA A 374 -2.66 -10.44 13.99
CA ALA A 374 -2.88 -10.06 12.59
C ALA A 374 -1.54 -9.75 11.94
N PHE A 375 -1.27 -10.39 10.79
CA PHE A 375 -0.17 -10.08 9.91
C PHE A 375 -0.71 -9.31 8.71
N ILE A 376 -0.20 -8.11 8.48
CA ILE A 376 -0.59 -7.20 7.40
C ILE A 376 0.59 -7.08 6.45
N LEU A 377 0.45 -7.68 5.27
CA LEU A 377 1.41 -7.57 4.18
C LEU A 377 0.94 -6.50 3.20
N THR A 378 1.81 -5.57 2.87
CA THR A 378 1.60 -4.56 1.83
C THR A 378 2.92 -4.25 1.12
N TYR A 379 2.91 -3.24 0.25
CA TYR A 379 4.07 -2.73 -0.47
C TYR A 379 4.17 -1.22 -0.22
N ASP A 380 5.37 -0.69 -0.33
CA ASP A 380 5.61 0.73 -0.01
C ASP A 380 5.10 1.67 -1.10
N GLU A 381 5.28 1.31 -2.38
CA GLU A 381 4.76 2.07 -3.52
C GLU A 381 4.68 1.20 -4.77
N GLY A 382 4.20 1.76 -5.91
CA GLY A 382 3.86 1.01 -7.11
C GLY A 382 5.03 0.63 -8.02
N GLY A 383 6.25 1.09 -7.75
CA GLY A 383 7.46 0.73 -8.52
C GLY A 383 7.52 1.32 -9.92
N GLY A 384 6.83 2.42 -10.23
CA GLY A 384 6.74 2.92 -11.60
C GLY A 384 5.98 1.98 -12.55
N LEU A 385 5.24 1.00 -11.99
CA LEU A 385 4.51 -0.03 -12.72
C LEU A 385 3.05 0.37 -12.92
N TYR A 386 2.49 -0.03 -14.06
CA TYR A 386 1.15 0.37 -14.49
C TYR A 386 0.05 0.03 -13.48
N ASP A 387 -0.78 1.02 -13.21
CA ASP A 387 -2.06 0.87 -12.51
C ASP A 387 -3.17 1.55 -13.34
N HIS A 388 -4.25 0.84 -13.61
CA HIS A 388 -5.39 1.40 -14.35
C HIS A 388 -6.31 2.26 -13.47
N VAL A 389 -6.09 2.32 -12.16
CA VAL A 389 -6.86 3.13 -11.21
C VAL A 389 -6.03 4.31 -10.73
N PRO A 390 -6.50 5.54 -10.95
CA PRO A 390 -5.76 6.73 -10.54
C PRO A 390 -5.70 6.88 -9.03
N ALA A 391 -4.65 7.53 -8.54
CA ALA A 391 -4.53 8.02 -7.19
C ALA A 391 -5.80 8.79 -6.75
N LYS A 392 -6.09 8.80 -5.47
CA LYS A 392 -7.36 9.32 -4.92
C LYS A 392 -7.12 10.53 -4.02
N PRO A 393 -8.08 11.45 -3.95
CA PRO A 393 -8.03 12.51 -2.95
C PRO A 393 -7.87 11.94 -1.53
N ALA A 394 -7.02 12.56 -0.75
CA ALA A 394 -6.69 12.16 0.61
C ALA A 394 -6.47 13.40 1.50
N GLN A 395 -6.49 13.21 2.81
CA GLN A 395 -6.21 14.28 3.75
C GLN A 395 -4.71 14.59 3.79
N SER A 396 -4.31 15.87 3.65
CA SER A 396 -2.93 16.28 3.93
C SER A 396 -2.58 15.96 5.39
N PRO A 397 -1.39 15.41 5.68
CA PRO A 397 -1.04 15.00 7.05
C PRO A 397 -0.90 16.18 8.01
N ASP A 398 -0.25 17.25 7.57
CA ASP A 398 0.22 18.35 8.40
C ASP A 398 0.15 19.71 7.71
N GLY A 399 -0.30 19.75 6.45
CA GLY A 399 -0.38 20.96 5.63
C GLY A 399 0.97 21.42 5.07
N ILE A 400 2.05 20.67 5.29
CA ILE A 400 3.36 20.98 4.74
C ILE A 400 3.37 20.54 3.27
N LYS A 401 3.76 21.46 2.39
CA LYS A 401 3.96 21.19 0.96
C LYS A 401 5.36 20.58 0.71
N PRO A 402 5.63 20.06 -0.48
CA PRO A 402 6.97 19.61 -0.82
C PRO A 402 8.03 20.67 -0.52
N VAL A 403 9.09 20.26 0.22
CA VAL A 403 10.15 21.18 0.70
C VAL A 403 11.49 20.96 0.03
N ASP A 404 11.66 19.85 -0.69
CA ASP A 404 12.92 19.41 -1.26
C ASP A 404 12.89 19.24 -2.79
N LEU A 405 11.87 19.80 -3.47
CA LEU A 405 11.82 19.82 -4.93
C LEU A 405 13.04 20.52 -5.52
N LEU A 406 13.61 19.93 -6.56
CA LEU A 406 14.73 20.48 -7.32
C LEU A 406 14.22 21.48 -8.38
N PRO A 407 15.06 22.43 -8.85
CA PRO A 407 14.69 23.27 -9.98
C PRO A 407 14.36 22.44 -11.22
N GLY A 408 13.16 22.63 -11.76
CA GLY A 408 12.65 21.86 -12.90
C GLY A 408 11.71 20.72 -12.52
N ASP A 409 11.64 20.32 -11.27
CA ASP A 409 10.67 19.33 -10.83
C ASP A 409 9.24 19.80 -11.04
N ILE A 410 8.37 18.85 -11.32
CA ILE A 410 6.92 19.07 -11.38
C ILE A 410 6.46 19.64 -10.04
N CYS A 411 5.56 20.60 -10.06
CA CYS A 411 5.09 21.40 -8.92
C CYS A 411 6.08 22.48 -8.43
N THR A 412 7.27 22.62 -8.98
CA THR A 412 8.16 23.74 -8.63
C THR A 412 7.58 25.05 -9.15
N GLY A 413 7.16 25.94 -8.22
CA GLY A 413 6.53 27.23 -8.56
C GLY A 413 5.16 27.14 -9.22
N ALA A 414 4.55 25.95 -9.26
CA ALA A 414 3.23 25.68 -9.79
C ALA A 414 2.33 25.05 -8.73
N THR A 415 1.02 25.08 -8.95
CA THR A 415 0.04 24.42 -8.11
C THR A 415 -0.79 23.47 -8.94
N GLY A 416 -1.01 22.28 -8.42
CA GLY A 416 -1.87 21.27 -9.04
C GLY A 416 -2.49 20.42 -7.94
N PRO A 417 -3.50 19.60 -8.24
CA PRO A 417 -4.19 18.79 -7.25
C PRO A 417 -3.26 17.77 -6.57
N THR A 418 -2.16 17.41 -7.22
CA THR A 418 -1.22 16.40 -6.71
C THR A 418 0.05 17.01 -6.07
N CYS A 419 0.13 18.34 -5.91
CA CYS A 419 1.33 19.06 -5.48
C CYS A 419 1.40 19.35 -3.96
N ASP A 420 0.56 18.76 -3.13
CA ASP A 420 0.41 19.17 -1.72
C ASP A 420 0.04 18.04 -0.77
N PHE A 421 0.34 16.80 -1.14
CA PHE A 421 0.00 15.59 -0.38
C PHE A 421 -1.50 15.40 -0.09
N THR A 422 -2.37 16.02 -0.89
CA THR A 422 -3.82 15.83 -0.82
C THR A 422 -4.34 14.72 -1.72
N TYR A 423 -3.43 13.92 -2.28
CA TYR A 423 -3.71 12.70 -3.02
C TYR A 423 -2.89 11.54 -2.47
N THR A 424 -3.36 10.31 -2.70
CA THR A 424 -2.59 9.09 -2.47
C THR A 424 -1.53 8.92 -3.56
N GLY A 425 -0.65 7.95 -3.44
CA GLY A 425 0.07 7.36 -4.56
C GLY A 425 -0.82 6.36 -5.31
N TYR A 426 -0.20 5.42 -6.04
CA TYR A 426 -0.90 4.36 -6.77
C TYR A 426 -1.24 3.18 -5.86
N ARG A 427 -2.11 2.27 -6.35
CA ARG A 427 -2.52 1.10 -5.57
C ARG A 427 -1.35 0.14 -5.37
N VAL A 428 -1.32 -0.43 -4.18
CA VAL A 428 -0.38 -1.49 -3.80
C VAL A 428 -1.13 -2.70 -3.26
N PRO A 429 -0.57 -3.92 -3.34
CA PRO A 429 -1.19 -5.12 -2.79
C PRO A 429 -1.39 -5.03 -1.28
N LEU A 430 -2.47 -5.65 -0.80
CA LEU A 430 -2.75 -5.86 0.62
C LEU A 430 -3.22 -7.28 0.87
N ILE A 431 -2.67 -7.95 1.89
CA ILE A 431 -3.21 -9.19 2.44
C ILE A 431 -3.26 -9.05 3.97
N VAL A 432 -4.46 -9.22 4.53
CA VAL A 432 -4.69 -9.19 6.00
C VAL A 432 -4.92 -10.61 6.50
N ILE A 433 -3.92 -11.18 7.16
CA ILE A 433 -3.84 -12.57 7.58
C ILE A 433 -4.05 -12.65 9.09
N SER A 434 -5.12 -13.29 9.53
CA SER A 434 -5.49 -13.38 10.95
C SER A 434 -6.49 -14.52 11.17
N PRO A 435 -6.56 -15.11 12.36
CA PRO A 435 -7.68 -16.01 12.70
C PRO A 435 -9.03 -15.30 12.59
N TYR A 436 -9.06 -13.98 12.72
CA TYR A 436 -10.26 -13.15 12.63
C TYR A 436 -10.49 -12.56 11.23
N ALA A 437 -9.53 -12.63 10.30
CA ALA A 437 -9.73 -12.11 8.95
C ALA A 437 -10.93 -12.78 8.28
N LYS A 438 -11.79 -11.99 7.65
CA LYS A 438 -12.91 -12.51 6.87
C LYS A 438 -12.41 -13.40 5.74
N LYS A 439 -13.11 -14.48 5.47
CA LYS A 439 -12.79 -15.39 4.36
C LYS A 439 -13.14 -14.73 3.05
N HIS A 440 -12.20 -14.79 2.11
CA HIS A 440 -12.40 -14.33 0.73
C HIS A 440 -13.10 -12.96 0.68
N TYR A 441 -12.53 -11.98 1.40
CA TYR A 441 -13.14 -10.67 1.55
C TYR A 441 -12.34 -9.59 0.81
N VAL A 442 -13.03 -8.79 0.01
CA VAL A 442 -12.48 -7.62 -0.66
C VAL A 442 -13.03 -6.36 -0.01
N ASN A 443 -12.16 -5.47 0.41
CA ASN A 443 -12.54 -4.13 0.86
C ASN A 443 -12.42 -3.14 -0.32
N HIS A 444 -13.48 -2.38 -0.60
CA HIS A 444 -13.55 -1.39 -1.68
C HIS A 444 -13.46 0.05 -1.19
N GLN A 445 -13.24 0.25 0.11
CA GLN A 445 -13.08 1.60 0.66
C GLN A 445 -11.68 2.13 0.34
N ILE A 446 -11.65 3.37 -0.15
CA ILE A 446 -10.37 4.06 -0.39
C ILE A 446 -9.63 4.22 0.94
N ALA A 447 -8.41 3.72 0.97
CA ALA A 447 -7.51 3.86 2.09
C ALA A 447 -6.06 3.84 1.59
N ASP A 448 -5.17 4.50 2.31
CA ASP A 448 -3.74 4.22 2.21
C ASP A 448 -3.27 3.46 3.45
N TYR A 449 -2.02 3.00 3.42
CA TYR A 449 -1.55 2.13 4.50
C TYR A 449 -1.27 2.86 5.83
N THR A 450 -1.49 4.18 5.94
CA THR A 450 -1.58 4.83 7.25
C THR A 450 -2.83 4.35 8.03
N ALA A 451 -3.74 3.64 7.36
CA ALA A 451 -4.80 2.88 8.02
C ALA A 451 -4.29 1.79 8.97
N ILE A 452 -3.06 1.28 8.77
CA ILE A 452 -2.40 0.36 9.71
C ILE A 452 -2.12 1.10 11.03
N LEU A 453 -1.67 2.34 10.96
CA LEU A 453 -1.48 3.19 12.15
C LEU A 453 -2.82 3.43 12.84
N LYS A 454 -3.87 3.74 12.06
CA LYS A 454 -5.24 3.89 12.58
C LYS A 454 -5.77 2.64 13.28
N LEU A 455 -5.46 1.45 12.78
CA LEU A 455 -5.80 0.20 13.45
C LEU A 455 -5.08 0.09 14.81
N ILE A 456 -3.78 0.34 14.84
CA ILE A 456 -2.96 0.31 16.07
C ILE A 456 -3.50 1.34 17.09
N GLU A 457 -3.74 2.56 16.65
CA GLU A 457 -4.31 3.63 17.49
C GLU A 457 -5.67 3.25 18.08
N THR A 458 -6.56 2.68 17.25
CA THR A 458 -7.88 2.24 17.68
C THR A 458 -7.77 1.11 18.70
N LEU A 459 -6.88 0.13 18.45
CA LEU A 459 -6.70 -1.03 19.31
C LEU A 459 -6.19 -0.63 20.71
N PHE A 460 -5.24 0.29 20.76
CA PHE A 460 -4.57 0.66 22.01
C PHE A 460 -5.05 1.99 22.61
N GLY A 461 -6.08 2.61 22.03
CA GLY A 461 -6.63 3.88 22.49
C GLY A 461 -5.64 5.05 22.41
N LEU A 462 -4.80 5.05 21.37
CA LEU A 462 -3.79 6.09 21.14
C LEU A 462 -4.35 7.23 20.29
N PRO A 463 -3.83 8.45 20.45
CA PRO A 463 -4.17 9.55 19.56
C PRO A 463 -3.58 9.31 18.17
N ALA A 464 -4.24 9.86 17.14
CA ALA A 464 -3.68 9.90 15.80
C ALA A 464 -2.38 10.71 15.75
N LEU A 465 -1.46 10.32 14.87
CA LEU A 465 -0.17 10.98 14.69
C LEU A 465 -0.33 12.28 13.88
N THR A 466 -1.20 12.26 12.87
CA THR A 466 -1.44 13.37 11.94
C THR A 466 -2.92 13.43 11.52
N ASN A 467 -3.26 14.39 10.67
CA ASN A 467 -4.59 14.42 10.05
C ASN A 467 -4.78 13.27 9.02
N ARG A 468 -3.69 12.70 8.47
CA ARG A 468 -3.76 11.66 7.45
C ARG A 468 -4.32 10.35 8.02
N ASP A 469 -3.68 9.83 9.07
CA ASP A 469 -4.10 8.62 9.75
C ASP A 469 -5.41 8.81 10.52
N ALA A 470 -5.64 10.02 11.07
CA ALA A 470 -6.92 10.37 11.69
C ALA A 470 -8.11 10.17 10.74
N ALA A 471 -7.92 10.49 9.46
CA ALA A 471 -8.96 10.40 8.42
C ALA A 471 -9.12 8.99 7.82
N GLN A 472 -8.23 8.04 8.13
CA GLN A 472 -8.27 6.69 7.57
C GLN A 472 -9.35 5.80 8.17
N ILE A 473 -9.69 4.76 7.42
CA ILE A 473 -10.48 3.63 7.94
C ILE A 473 -9.69 2.93 9.05
N ASN A 474 -10.38 2.40 10.05
CA ASN A 474 -9.74 1.68 11.16
C ASN A 474 -9.50 0.18 10.89
N MET A 475 -9.66 -0.25 9.65
CA MET A 475 -9.51 -1.62 9.18
C MET A 475 -10.39 -2.69 9.88
N THR A 476 -11.29 -2.33 10.78
CA THR A 476 -12.14 -3.32 11.47
C THR A 476 -13.05 -4.09 10.52
N ALA A 477 -13.38 -3.52 9.35
CA ALA A 477 -14.17 -4.18 8.31
C ALA A 477 -13.52 -5.44 7.74
N PHE A 478 -12.19 -5.59 7.83
CA PHE A 478 -11.47 -6.78 7.38
C PHE A 478 -11.67 -8.00 8.28
N PHE A 479 -12.16 -7.81 9.51
CA PHE A 479 -12.21 -8.83 10.55
C PHE A 479 -13.64 -9.25 10.92
N ASN A 480 -13.77 -10.47 11.42
CA ASN A 480 -14.94 -10.98 12.14
C ASN A 480 -14.51 -11.37 13.56
N PHE A 481 -14.63 -10.41 14.48
CA PHE A 481 -14.19 -10.61 15.86
C PHE A 481 -15.13 -11.50 16.70
N ASN A 482 -16.38 -11.69 16.26
CA ASN A 482 -17.36 -12.49 16.98
C ASN A 482 -17.13 -14.00 16.79
N ILE A 483 -16.81 -14.37 15.55
CA ILE A 483 -16.59 -15.78 15.17
C ILE A 483 -15.32 -15.82 14.31
N PRO A 484 -14.16 -16.18 14.89
CA PRO A 484 -12.92 -16.23 14.12
C PRO A 484 -13.01 -17.26 12.99
N PRO A 485 -12.97 -16.84 11.72
CA PRO A 485 -13.14 -17.73 10.58
C PRO A 485 -12.01 -18.75 10.43
N TRP A 486 -10.82 -18.43 10.95
CA TRP A 486 -9.60 -19.19 10.78
C TRP A 486 -8.97 -19.64 12.11
N LYS A 487 -9.77 -20.18 13.04
CA LYS A 487 -9.21 -20.79 14.27
C LYS A 487 -8.11 -21.79 13.95
N THR A 488 -8.33 -22.62 12.93
CA THR A 488 -7.31 -23.43 12.27
C THR A 488 -6.92 -22.72 10.98
N PRO A 489 -5.67 -22.30 10.83
CA PRO A 489 -5.24 -21.65 9.60
C PRO A 489 -5.33 -22.61 8.40
N PRO A 490 -5.53 -22.11 7.19
CA PRO A 490 -5.49 -22.92 5.99
C PRO A 490 -4.05 -23.44 5.75
N THR A 491 -3.90 -24.47 4.94
CA THR A 491 -2.59 -24.96 4.51
C THR A 491 -2.29 -24.40 3.13
N PRO A 492 -1.45 -23.36 3.00
CA PRO A 492 -1.12 -22.81 1.71
C PRO A 492 -0.20 -23.73 0.90
N PRO A 493 -0.22 -23.61 -0.43
CA PRO A 493 0.80 -24.22 -1.26
C PRO A 493 2.15 -23.58 -0.98
N ALA A 494 3.23 -24.31 -1.15
CA ALA A 494 4.56 -23.73 -1.11
C ALA A 494 4.77 -22.79 -2.30
N GLN A 495 5.38 -21.62 -2.08
CA GLN A 495 5.76 -20.72 -3.17
C GLN A 495 6.73 -21.41 -4.12
N SER A 496 6.39 -21.42 -5.40
CA SER A 496 7.29 -21.84 -6.47
C SER A 496 8.49 -20.89 -6.55
N THR A 497 9.66 -21.43 -6.81
CA THR A 497 10.89 -20.65 -7.05
C THR A 497 11.60 -21.10 -8.33
N SER A 498 10.86 -21.74 -9.23
CA SER A 498 11.41 -22.35 -10.45
C SER A 498 11.24 -21.48 -11.70
N GLY A 499 10.66 -20.28 -11.57
CA GLY A 499 10.50 -19.34 -12.68
C GLY A 499 11.83 -18.81 -13.20
N SER A 500 11.88 -18.50 -14.47
CA SER A 500 13.06 -17.91 -15.11
C SER A 500 13.29 -16.48 -14.59
N CYS A 501 14.55 -16.10 -14.41
CA CYS A 501 14.93 -14.76 -13.97
C CYS A 501 16.02 -14.25 -14.90
N TYR A 502 15.69 -13.28 -15.73
CA TYR A 502 16.59 -12.64 -16.70
C TYR A 502 16.11 -11.20 -16.97
N LEU A 503 17.06 -10.33 -17.32
CA LEU A 503 16.80 -8.95 -17.69
C LEU A 503 17.09 -8.67 -19.17
N ASP A 504 17.98 -9.43 -19.78
CA ASP A 504 18.57 -9.20 -21.12
C ASP A 504 17.67 -9.61 -22.29
N GLN A 505 16.47 -10.10 -22.03
CA GLN A 505 15.49 -10.49 -23.04
C GLN A 505 14.16 -9.80 -22.74
N LEU A 506 13.60 -9.11 -23.73
CA LEU A 506 12.23 -8.60 -23.63
C LEU A 506 11.22 -9.75 -23.75
N PRO A 507 10.07 -9.65 -23.05
CA PRO A 507 9.04 -10.67 -23.08
C PRO A 507 8.29 -10.73 -24.42
#